data_5732ccb72691888dbaa996ea414e1049
#
_entry.id   5732ccb72691888dbaa996ea414e1049
#
_cell.length_a   1.000
_cell.length_b   1.000
_cell.length_c   1.000
_cell.angle_alpha   90.00
_cell.angle_beta   90.00
_cell.angle_gamma   90.00
#
_symmetry.space_group_name_H-M   'P 1'
#
loop_
_entity.id
_entity.type
_entity.pdbx_description
1 polymer ?
#
loop_
_entity_poly.entity_id
_entity_poly.type
_entity_poly.pdbx_seq_one_letter_code
_entity_poly.pdbx_strand_id
1 'polypeptide(L)'
;LSEQEKKQAARAAKEYYQSLTEEEKTFIGLYEREIRTAYEEYALAEKLYHALTQGTDEEISDDEARVVRVQQIYVKEKEALRAVQENLAAGDDFASVASAYNQSREFERTIARGTYPDAMEEIVFNLDDGACSDVIAADDGYYIIRCLNKFEKDLTEENKEKIRVKKKKERFENEYQTFVKNSTFCLNDNLWDDVTLKDVSGIGTDSFFSTYEKYFTTGENTETT
;
A
#
# COMPACT_ATOMS: atom_id res chain seq x y z
N LEU A 1 -19.64 -21.10 -3.02
CA LEU A 1 -19.63 -20.77 -4.44
C LEU A 1 -20.92 -21.19 -5.13
N SER A 2 -21.46 -20.37 -6.02
CA SER A 2 -22.56 -20.71 -6.88
C SER A 2 -22.17 -21.73 -7.94
N GLU A 3 -23.14 -22.41 -8.54
CA GLU A 3 -22.89 -23.32 -9.66
C GLU A 3 -22.26 -22.64 -10.89
N GLN A 4 -22.53 -21.35 -11.07
CA GLN A 4 -21.91 -20.55 -12.12
C GLN A 4 -20.43 -20.35 -11.85
N GLU A 5 -20.05 -19.97 -10.61
CA GLU A 5 -18.65 -19.77 -10.22
C GLU A 5 -17.84 -21.07 -10.29
N LYS A 6 -18.43 -22.19 -9.90
CA LYS A 6 -17.80 -23.50 -10.09
C LYS A 6 -17.54 -23.83 -11.56
N LYS A 7 -18.47 -23.45 -12.45
CA LYS A 7 -18.26 -23.60 -13.91
C LYS A 7 -17.18 -22.65 -14.43
N GLN A 8 -17.09 -21.44 -13.89
CA GLN A 8 -16.00 -20.49 -14.22
C GLN A 8 -14.65 -21.04 -13.79
N ALA A 9 -14.53 -21.55 -12.57
CA ALA A 9 -13.32 -22.19 -12.05
C ALA A 9 -12.89 -23.38 -12.93
N ALA A 10 -13.85 -24.23 -13.33
CA ALA A 10 -13.56 -25.37 -14.20
C ALA A 10 -13.04 -24.93 -15.59
N ARG A 11 -13.61 -23.87 -16.17
CA ARG A 11 -13.14 -23.33 -17.47
C ARG A 11 -11.75 -22.71 -17.33
N ALA A 12 -11.52 -21.89 -16.29
CA ALA A 12 -10.23 -21.29 -16.01
C ALA A 12 -9.15 -22.36 -15.80
N ALA A 13 -9.44 -23.39 -15.00
CA ALA A 13 -8.51 -24.50 -14.74
C ALA A 13 -8.14 -25.26 -16.03
N LYS A 14 -9.12 -25.53 -16.88
CA LYS A 14 -8.88 -26.15 -18.18
C LYS A 14 -8.00 -25.31 -19.09
N GLU A 15 -8.29 -24.00 -19.20
CA GLU A 15 -7.49 -23.09 -20.01
C GLU A 15 -6.07 -22.98 -19.49
N TYR A 16 -5.90 -22.78 -18.19
CA TYR A 16 -4.59 -22.73 -17.56
C TYR A 16 -3.79 -24.01 -17.76
N TYR A 17 -4.38 -25.18 -17.49
CA TYR A 17 -3.71 -26.46 -17.66
C TYR A 17 -3.31 -26.74 -19.11
N GLN A 18 -4.13 -26.30 -20.06
CA GLN A 18 -3.80 -26.43 -21.50
C GLN A 18 -2.71 -25.47 -21.96
N SER A 19 -2.52 -24.35 -21.29
CA SER A 19 -1.45 -23.39 -21.60
C SER A 19 -0.07 -23.82 -21.11
N LEU A 20 -0.01 -24.77 -20.16
CA LEU A 20 1.24 -25.29 -19.62
C LEU A 20 1.95 -26.20 -20.60
N THR A 21 3.26 -26.09 -20.67
CA THR A 21 4.13 -27.06 -21.35
C THR A 21 4.18 -28.38 -20.58
N GLU A 22 4.63 -29.44 -21.23
CA GLU A 22 4.77 -30.76 -20.57
C GLU A 22 5.83 -30.73 -19.44
N GLU A 23 6.83 -29.86 -19.54
CA GLU A 23 7.83 -29.66 -18.51
C GLU A 23 7.21 -28.99 -17.27
N GLU A 24 6.43 -27.92 -17.47
CA GLU A 24 5.70 -27.26 -16.38
C GLU A 24 4.68 -28.18 -15.72
N LYS A 25 3.92 -28.96 -16.49
CA LYS A 25 2.99 -29.95 -15.94
C LYS A 25 3.70 -30.99 -15.07
N THR A 26 4.84 -31.49 -15.55
CA THR A 26 5.65 -32.46 -14.81
C THR A 26 6.21 -31.84 -13.53
N PHE A 27 6.64 -30.59 -13.62
CA PHE A 27 7.19 -29.87 -12.49
C PHE A 27 6.13 -29.54 -11.41
N ILE A 28 4.99 -29.00 -11.83
CA ILE A 28 3.88 -28.66 -10.92
C ILE A 28 3.31 -29.95 -10.28
N GLY A 29 3.27 -31.06 -11.03
CA GLY A 29 2.72 -32.34 -10.54
C GLY A 29 1.22 -32.30 -10.23
N LEU A 30 0.52 -31.27 -10.69
CA LEU A 30 -0.93 -31.09 -10.50
C LEU A 30 -1.67 -31.36 -11.83
N TYR A 31 -2.87 -31.89 -11.69
CA TYR A 31 -3.79 -32.06 -12.80
C TYR A 31 -4.86 -30.95 -12.81
N GLU A 32 -5.61 -30.83 -13.88
CA GLU A 32 -6.70 -29.88 -14.06
C GLU A 32 -7.66 -29.84 -12.84
N ARG A 33 -7.91 -31.00 -12.22
CA ARG A 33 -8.79 -31.10 -11.06
C ARG A 33 -8.27 -30.31 -9.85
N GLU A 34 -6.99 -30.44 -9.53
CA GLU A 34 -6.36 -29.76 -8.40
C GLU A 34 -6.29 -28.25 -8.66
N ILE A 35 -6.01 -27.85 -9.89
CA ILE A 35 -6.03 -26.44 -10.32
C ILE A 35 -7.45 -25.86 -10.17
N ARG A 36 -8.47 -26.62 -10.57
CA ARG A 36 -9.87 -26.20 -10.37
C ARG A 36 -10.18 -25.99 -8.88
N THR A 37 -9.76 -26.91 -8.04
CA THR A 37 -9.93 -26.77 -6.58
C THR A 37 -9.26 -25.52 -6.07
N ALA A 38 -8.02 -25.22 -6.50
CA ALA A 38 -7.31 -24.00 -6.12
C ALA A 38 -8.06 -22.72 -6.56
N TYR A 39 -8.64 -22.70 -7.75
CA TYR A 39 -9.45 -21.57 -8.21
C TYR A 39 -10.77 -21.43 -7.44
N GLU A 40 -11.43 -22.55 -7.09
CA GLU A 40 -12.62 -22.53 -6.24
C GLU A 40 -12.30 -22.00 -4.84
N GLU A 41 -11.19 -22.42 -4.24
CA GLU A 41 -10.73 -21.95 -2.93
C GLU A 41 -10.33 -20.47 -2.97
N TYR A 42 -9.65 -20.02 -4.03
CA TYR A 42 -9.28 -18.63 -4.21
C TYR A 42 -10.52 -17.73 -4.34
N ALA A 43 -11.49 -18.11 -5.17
CA ALA A 43 -12.75 -17.39 -5.30
C ALA A 43 -13.54 -17.34 -3.98
N LEU A 44 -13.50 -18.41 -3.18
CA LEU A 44 -14.11 -18.41 -1.86
C LEU A 44 -13.37 -17.48 -0.90
N ALA A 45 -12.04 -17.45 -0.93
CA ALA A 45 -11.22 -16.55 -0.12
C ALA A 45 -11.48 -15.08 -0.46
N GLU A 46 -11.61 -14.73 -1.74
CA GLU A 46 -11.99 -13.37 -2.17
C GLU A 46 -13.37 -12.97 -1.63
N LYS A 47 -14.37 -13.85 -1.75
CA LYS A 47 -15.69 -13.61 -1.18
C LYS A 47 -15.66 -13.41 0.33
N LEU A 48 -14.88 -14.22 1.03
CA LEU A 48 -14.71 -14.07 2.47
C LEU A 48 -14.06 -12.73 2.80
N TYR A 49 -13.00 -12.36 2.08
CA TYR A 49 -12.35 -11.07 2.25
C TYR A 49 -13.34 -9.91 2.05
N HIS A 50 -14.11 -9.92 0.97
CA HIS A 50 -15.13 -8.92 0.70
C HIS A 50 -16.20 -8.88 1.81
N ALA A 51 -16.71 -10.04 2.23
CA ALA A 51 -17.71 -10.10 3.29
C ALA A 51 -17.19 -9.56 4.64
N LEU A 52 -15.96 -9.88 5.01
CA LEU A 52 -15.34 -9.41 6.25
C LEU A 52 -14.96 -7.93 6.20
N THR A 53 -14.72 -7.38 5.01
CA THR A 53 -14.34 -5.98 4.81
C THR A 53 -15.51 -5.09 4.38
N GLN A 54 -16.73 -5.62 4.28
CA GLN A 54 -17.92 -4.81 4.05
C GLN A 54 -18.10 -3.76 5.17
N GLY A 55 -18.47 -2.53 4.77
CA GLY A 55 -18.65 -1.41 5.70
C GLY A 55 -17.34 -0.73 6.15
N THR A 56 -16.18 -1.10 5.58
CA THR A 56 -14.96 -0.31 5.71
C THR A 56 -14.82 0.77 4.64
N ASP A 57 -15.78 0.85 3.72
CA ASP A 57 -15.87 1.92 2.71
C ASP A 57 -16.45 3.21 3.32
N GLU A 58 -16.10 3.51 4.58
CA GLU A 58 -16.38 4.80 5.19
C GLU A 58 -15.75 5.89 4.32
N GLU A 59 -16.47 6.99 4.15
CA GLU A 59 -15.98 8.13 3.41
C GLU A 59 -14.70 8.65 4.05
N ILE A 60 -13.59 8.52 3.33
CA ILE A 60 -12.31 9.09 3.75
C ILE A 60 -12.39 10.59 3.48
N SER A 61 -12.30 11.41 4.52
CA SER A 61 -12.35 12.85 4.37
C SER A 61 -11.11 13.40 3.65
N ASP A 62 -11.26 14.54 2.98
CA ASP A 62 -10.14 15.23 2.36
C ASP A 62 -9.06 15.58 3.37
N ASP A 63 -9.44 15.93 4.60
CA ASP A 63 -8.45 16.26 5.65
C ASP A 63 -7.67 15.03 6.12
N GLU A 64 -8.31 13.86 6.26
CA GLU A 64 -7.64 12.60 6.62
C GLU A 64 -6.63 12.17 5.55
N ALA A 65 -7.00 12.33 4.28
CA ALA A 65 -6.17 11.90 3.15
C ALA A 65 -5.26 12.99 2.61
N ARG A 66 -5.35 14.22 3.14
CA ARG A 66 -4.70 15.40 2.60
C ARG A 66 -3.21 15.19 2.37
N VAL A 67 -2.78 15.59 1.18
CA VAL A 67 -1.39 15.67 0.78
C VAL A 67 -1.03 17.14 0.54
N VAL A 68 0.07 17.58 1.13
CA VAL A 68 0.62 18.92 0.98
C VAL A 68 1.95 18.86 0.27
N ARG A 69 2.30 19.90 -0.48
CA ARG A 69 3.63 20.06 -1.09
C ARG A 69 4.41 21.10 -0.34
N VAL A 70 5.62 20.76 0.07
CA VAL A 70 6.47 21.61 0.89
C VAL A 70 7.89 21.66 0.39
N GLN A 71 8.60 22.72 0.73
CA GLN A 71 10.04 22.84 0.74
C GLN A 71 10.54 22.80 2.17
N GLN A 72 11.68 22.18 2.40
CA GLN A 72 12.26 22.07 3.74
C GLN A 72 13.72 22.46 3.77
N ILE A 73 14.12 23.12 4.85
CA ILE A 73 15.50 23.32 5.26
C ILE A 73 15.70 22.52 6.53
N TYR A 74 16.61 21.58 6.47
CA TYR A 74 17.02 20.76 7.62
C TYR A 74 18.47 21.04 7.96
N VAL A 75 18.75 21.30 9.23
CA VAL A 75 20.11 21.48 9.76
C VAL A 75 20.24 20.80 11.11
N LYS A 76 21.41 20.21 11.38
CA LYS A 76 21.68 19.54 12.65
C LYS A 76 22.12 20.50 13.74
N GLU A 77 22.96 21.47 13.39
CA GLU A 77 23.66 22.32 14.34
C GLU A 77 22.97 23.68 14.51
N LYS A 78 22.97 24.17 15.74
CA LYS A 78 22.36 25.48 16.09
C LYS A 78 23.03 26.65 15.37
N GLU A 79 24.30 26.56 15.09
CA GLU A 79 25.06 27.59 14.37
C GLU A 79 24.55 27.71 12.91
N ALA A 80 24.33 26.57 12.24
CA ALA A 80 23.73 26.55 10.91
C ALA A 80 22.30 27.08 10.92
N LEU A 81 21.51 26.70 11.94
CA LEU A 81 20.16 27.23 12.14
C LEU A 81 20.14 28.76 12.24
N ARG A 82 21.04 29.36 13.02
CA ARG A 82 21.14 30.83 13.15
C ARG A 82 21.41 31.49 11.81
N ALA A 83 22.35 30.95 11.04
CA ALA A 83 22.66 31.48 9.71
C ALA A 83 21.44 31.38 8.77
N VAL A 84 20.68 30.26 8.81
CA VAL A 84 19.43 30.13 8.06
C VAL A 84 18.42 31.19 8.48
N GLN A 85 18.19 31.37 9.78
CA GLN A 85 17.25 32.37 10.31
C GLN A 85 17.65 33.82 9.93
N GLU A 86 18.93 34.14 10.04
CA GLU A 86 19.46 35.48 9.67
C GLU A 86 19.23 35.79 8.19
N ASN A 87 19.51 34.82 7.29
CA ASN A 87 19.32 35.01 5.84
C ASN A 87 17.83 35.11 5.49
N LEU A 88 16.99 34.25 6.06
CA LEU A 88 15.53 34.35 5.84
C LEU A 88 14.94 35.65 6.39
N ALA A 89 15.42 36.14 7.56
CA ALA A 89 14.99 37.39 8.13
C ALA A 89 15.48 38.61 7.31
N ALA A 90 16.62 38.48 6.62
CA ALA A 90 17.13 39.49 5.68
C ALA A 90 16.31 39.57 4.38
N GLY A 91 15.40 38.58 4.15
CA GLY A 91 14.55 38.51 2.97
C GLY A 91 15.13 37.69 1.83
N ASP A 92 16.15 36.91 2.09
CA ASP A 92 16.71 36.02 1.09
C ASP A 92 15.68 34.97 0.67
N ASP A 93 15.74 34.53 -0.58
CA ASP A 93 14.83 33.55 -1.11
C ASP A 93 15.04 32.17 -0.44
N PHE A 94 13.95 31.51 -0.05
CA PHE A 94 13.95 30.24 0.66
C PHE A 94 14.76 29.17 -0.06
N ALA A 95 14.65 29.08 -1.40
CA ALA A 95 15.39 28.08 -2.17
C ALA A 95 16.90 28.39 -2.20
N SER A 96 17.27 29.67 -2.23
CA SER A 96 18.65 30.11 -2.16
C SER A 96 19.29 29.77 -0.81
N VAL A 97 18.59 30.04 0.29
CA VAL A 97 19.03 29.67 1.65
C VAL A 97 19.13 28.16 1.79
N ALA A 98 18.12 27.43 1.29
CA ALA A 98 18.15 25.97 1.30
C ALA A 98 19.35 25.41 0.53
N SER A 99 19.65 25.95 -0.64
CA SER A 99 20.81 25.52 -1.44
C SER A 99 22.14 25.67 -0.67
N ALA A 100 22.24 26.68 0.20
CA ALA A 100 23.46 26.95 0.96
C ALA A 100 23.57 26.10 2.23
N TYR A 101 22.46 25.82 2.91
CA TYR A 101 22.46 25.29 4.27
C TYR A 101 21.75 23.96 4.45
N ASN A 102 20.82 23.56 3.55
CA ASN A 102 20.04 22.34 3.72
C ASN A 102 20.93 21.09 3.70
N GLN A 103 20.86 20.30 4.77
CA GLN A 103 21.61 19.05 4.91
C GLN A 103 20.77 17.81 4.54
N SER A 104 19.49 17.99 4.22
CA SER A 104 18.64 16.93 3.68
C SER A 104 18.90 16.75 2.19
N ARG A 105 18.77 15.49 1.71
CA ARG A 105 18.80 15.21 0.27
C ARG A 105 17.55 15.71 -0.46
N GLU A 106 16.44 15.80 0.26
CA GLU A 106 15.15 16.19 -0.28
C GLU A 106 14.85 17.64 0.13
N PHE A 107 14.82 18.51 -0.85
CA PHE A 107 14.47 19.91 -0.67
C PHE A 107 12.97 20.14 -0.80
N GLU A 108 12.35 19.53 -1.82
CA GLU A 108 10.92 19.60 -2.07
C GLU A 108 10.33 18.19 -1.97
N ARG A 109 9.19 18.09 -1.31
CA ARG A 109 8.51 16.82 -1.12
C ARG A 109 7.01 16.99 -0.91
N THR A 110 6.27 15.93 -1.19
CA THR A 110 4.86 15.79 -0.84
C THR A 110 4.71 15.02 0.46
N ILE A 111 3.86 15.52 1.35
CA ILE A 111 3.65 15.01 2.69
C ILE A 111 2.18 14.61 2.84
N ALA A 112 1.93 13.34 3.17
CA ALA A 112 0.63 12.88 3.64
C ALA A 112 0.63 12.81 5.17
N ARG A 113 -0.54 12.76 5.79
CA ARG A 113 -0.66 12.56 7.23
C ARG A 113 0.00 11.25 7.66
N GLY A 114 0.61 11.23 8.86
CA GLY A 114 1.39 10.12 9.39
C GLY A 114 2.83 10.06 8.85
N THR A 115 3.29 11.07 8.08
CA THR A 115 4.66 11.16 7.57
C THR A 115 5.63 11.72 8.62
N TYR A 116 5.17 12.70 9.38
CA TYR A 116 5.94 13.34 10.45
C TYR A 116 5.40 12.96 11.84
N PRO A 117 6.17 13.16 12.92
CA PRO A 117 5.63 13.14 14.28
C PRO A 117 4.50 14.15 14.45
N ASP A 118 3.50 13.83 15.29
CA ASP A 118 2.25 14.60 15.43
C ASP A 118 2.46 16.10 15.60
N ALA A 119 3.40 16.51 16.45
CA ALA A 119 3.67 17.92 16.70
C ALA A 119 4.22 18.69 15.49
N MET A 120 5.02 18.03 14.66
CA MET A 120 5.54 18.60 13.41
C MET A 120 4.46 18.60 12.34
N GLU A 121 3.67 17.52 12.28
CA GLU A 121 2.57 17.37 11.33
C GLU A 121 1.52 18.47 11.54
N GLU A 122 1.12 18.75 12.77
CA GLU A 122 0.18 19.81 13.09
C GLU A 122 0.64 21.17 12.55
N ILE A 123 1.93 21.50 12.72
CA ILE A 123 2.50 22.75 12.18
C ILE A 123 2.41 22.75 10.65
N VAL A 124 2.88 21.71 9.99
CA VAL A 124 2.97 21.64 8.52
C VAL A 124 1.60 21.73 7.86
N PHE A 125 0.60 21.01 8.37
CA PHE A 125 -0.74 20.97 7.80
C PHE A 125 -1.59 22.23 8.11
N ASN A 126 -1.13 23.10 9.00
CA ASN A 126 -1.75 24.38 9.29
C ASN A 126 -1.12 25.55 8.53
N LEU A 127 -0.05 25.34 7.73
CA LEU A 127 0.54 26.38 6.90
C LEU A 127 -0.37 26.69 5.71
N ASP A 128 -0.51 27.99 5.44
CA ASP A 128 -1.09 28.47 4.18
C ASP A 128 -0.09 28.41 3.03
N ASP A 129 -0.59 28.47 1.79
CA ASP A 129 0.25 28.48 0.60
C ASP A 129 1.25 29.64 0.63
N GLY A 130 2.52 29.33 0.45
CA GLY A 130 3.63 30.28 0.51
C GLY A 130 4.13 30.61 1.93
N ALA A 131 3.42 30.21 2.98
CA ALA A 131 3.83 30.45 4.36
C ALA A 131 5.02 29.56 4.78
N CYS A 132 5.85 30.11 5.68
CA CYS A 132 6.94 29.39 6.31
C CYS A 132 6.59 29.11 7.78
N SER A 133 7.01 27.95 8.28
CA SER A 133 6.92 27.64 9.70
C SER A 133 7.95 28.44 10.50
N ASP A 134 7.70 28.54 11.79
CA ASP A 134 8.78 28.75 12.77
C ASP A 134 9.75 27.57 12.77
N VAL A 135 10.83 27.70 13.53
CA VAL A 135 11.78 26.58 13.73
C VAL A 135 11.08 25.42 14.42
N ILE A 136 11.14 24.25 13.81
CA ILE A 136 10.66 23.01 14.38
C ILE A 136 11.87 22.23 14.87
N ALA A 137 11.96 22.03 16.17
CA ALA A 137 13.00 21.20 16.77
C ALA A 137 12.54 19.74 16.79
N ALA A 138 13.37 18.84 16.25
CA ALA A 138 13.19 17.40 16.26
C ALA A 138 14.40 16.71 16.90
N ASP A 139 14.30 15.40 17.14
CA ASP A 139 15.37 14.63 17.80
C ASP A 139 16.66 14.60 16.97
N ASP A 140 16.55 14.72 15.66
CA ASP A 140 17.65 14.65 14.70
C ASP A 140 18.19 16.02 14.27
N GLY A 141 17.53 17.13 14.63
CA GLY A 141 17.93 18.49 14.27
C GLY A 141 16.80 19.48 14.21
N TYR A 142 16.93 20.46 13.31
CA TYR A 142 16.01 21.58 13.18
C TYR A 142 15.47 21.65 11.76
N TYR A 143 14.19 21.97 11.66
CA TYR A 143 13.49 22.10 10.39
C TYR A 143 12.86 23.51 10.27
N ILE A 144 12.90 24.07 9.08
CA ILE A 144 12.05 25.19 8.67
C ILE A 144 11.36 24.73 7.38
N ILE A 145 10.04 24.83 7.34
CA ILE A 145 9.22 24.29 6.26
C ILE A 145 8.44 25.42 5.62
N ARG A 146 8.45 25.48 4.29
CA ARG A 146 7.61 26.37 3.48
C ARG A 146 6.56 25.54 2.76
N CYS A 147 5.29 25.90 2.94
CA CYS A 147 4.21 25.30 2.18
C CYS A 147 4.18 25.87 0.76
N LEU A 148 4.18 25.01 -0.24
CA LEU A 148 4.00 25.38 -1.64
C LEU A 148 2.55 25.24 -2.07
N ASN A 149 1.91 24.15 -1.64
CA ASN A 149 0.51 23.87 -1.90
C ASN A 149 -0.05 23.06 -0.71
N LYS A 150 -1.03 23.65 -0.04
CA LYS A 150 -1.68 23.04 1.14
C LYS A 150 -2.68 21.94 0.81
N PHE A 151 -2.95 21.71 -0.48
CA PHE A 151 -3.90 20.70 -0.93
C PHE A 151 -3.57 20.21 -2.35
N GLU A 152 -2.79 19.15 -2.45
CA GLU A 152 -2.50 18.45 -3.70
C GLU A 152 -3.66 17.51 -4.03
N LYS A 153 -4.63 18.01 -4.82
CA LYS A 153 -5.90 17.33 -5.08
C LYS A 153 -5.73 15.91 -5.60
N ASP A 154 -4.96 15.73 -6.65
CA ASP A 154 -4.81 14.41 -7.30
C ASP A 154 -4.12 13.41 -6.38
N LEU A 155 -3.08 13.85 -5.67
CA LEU A 155 -2.38 13.01 -4.69
C LEU A 155 -3.25 12.71 -3.46
N THR A 156 -4.15 13.63 -3.09
CA THR A 156 -5.11 13.41 -2.00
C THR A 156 -6.11 12.32 -2.40
N GLU A 157 -6.64 12.34 -3.63
CA GLU A 157 -7.53 11.28 -4.12
C GLU A 157 -6.81 9.92 -4.20
N GLU A 158 -5.59 9.89 -4.70
CA GLU A 158 -4.77 8.66 -4.66
C GLU A 158 -4.53 8.16 -3.23
N ASN A 159 -4.32 9.09 -2.28
CA ASN A 159 -4.09 8.73 -0.89
C ASN A 159 -5.36 8.18 -0.21
N LYS A 160 -6.55 8.65 -0.58
CA LYS A 160 -7.82 8.06 -0.13
C LYS A 160 -7.90 6.58 -0.46
N GLU A 161 -7.53 6.19 -1.70
CA GLU A 161 -7.51 4.79 -2.09
C GLU A 161 -6.51 3.96 -1.26
N LYS A 162 -5.32 4.52 -1.01
CA LYS A 162 -4.30 3.86 -0.15
C LYS A 162 -4.84 3.64 1.27
N ILE A 163 -5.49 4.65 1.84
CA ILE A 163 -6.09 4.57 3.17
C ILE A 163 -7.22 3.54 3.19
N ARG A 164 -8.08 3.50 2.17
CA ARG A 164 -9.17 2.52 2.05
C ARG A 164 -8.64 1.10 2.01
N VAL A 165 -7.64 0.84 1.17
CA VAL A 165 -6.98 -0.47 1.07
C VAL A 165 -6.34 -0.86 2.42
N LYS A 166 -5.68 0.08 3.09
CA LYS A 166 -5.08 -0.14 4.41
C LYS A 166 -6.12 -0.49 5.46
N LYS A 167 -7.22 0.26 5.55
CA LYS A 167 -8.33 -0.01 6.48
C LYS A 167 -8.97 -1.38 6.24
N LYS A 168 -9.20 -1.76 4.97
CA LYS A 168 -9.69 -3.10 4.62
C LYS A 168 -8.74 -4.21 5.08
N LYS A 169 -7.45 -4.03 4.83
CA LYS A 169 -6.43 -4.99 5.27
C LYS A 169 -6.36 -5.12 6.78
N GLU A 170 -6.38 -4.02 7.52
CA GLU A 170 -6.35 -4.02 8.98
C GLU A 170 -7.59 -4.71 9.57
N ARG A 171 -8.78 -4.44 9.01
CA ARG A 171 -10.01 -5.11 9.44
C ARG A 171 -9.94 -6.61 9.19
N PHE A 172 -9.53 -7.02 7.99
CA PHE A 172 -9.38 -8.44 7.67
C PHE A 172 -8.37 -9.12 8.62
N GLU A 173 -7.22 -8.49 8.86
CA GLU A 173 -6.19 -9.03 9.75
C GLU A 173 -6.73 -9.22 11.19
N ASN A 174 -7.47 -8.28 11.71
CA ASN A 174 -8.07 -8.38 13.05
C ASN A 174 -9.06 -9.54 13.15
N GLU A 175 -9.93 -9.71 12.15
CA GLU A 175 -10.87 -10.84 12.08
C GLU A 175 -10.14 -12.18 11.93
N TYR A 176 -9.12 -12.23 11.06
CA TYR A 176 -8.30 -13.41 10.86
C TYR A 176 -7.53 -13.81 12.12
N GLN A 177 -6.92 -12.87 12.83
CA GLN A 177 -6.24 -13.12 14.09
C GLN A 177 -7.20 -13.63 15.17
N THR A 178 -8.42 -13.12 15.19
CA THR A 178 -9.47 -13.61 16.10
C THR A 178 -9.84 -15.05 15.76
N PHE A 179 -9.99 -15.37 14.49
CA PHE A 179 -10.25 -16.74 14.04
C PHE A 179 -9.10 -17.67 14.41
N VAL A 180 -7.85 -17.30 14.14
CA VAL A 180 -6.65 -18.11 14.46
C VAL A 180 -6.56 -18.39 15.96
N LYS A 181 -6.79 -17.38 16.83
CA LYS A 181 -6.75 -17.56 18.29
C LYS A 181 -7.82 -18.53 18.80
N ASN A 182 -8.96 -18.61 18.13
CA ASN A 182 -10.07 -19.48 18.50
C ASN A 182 -10.04 -20.85 17.80
N SER A 183 -9.03 -21.09 16.94
CA SER A 183 -8.87 -22.32 16.18
C SER A 183 -7.72 -23.17 16.74
N THR A 184 -7.88 -24.48 16.72
CA THR A 184 -6.80 -25.41 17.03
C THR A 184 -6.27 -25.98 15.73
N PHE A 185 -4.99 -25.77 15.48
CA PHE A 185 -4.29 -26.33 14.32
C PHE A 185 -3.41 -27.50 14.76
N CYS A 186 -3.45 -28.58 13.99
CA CYS A 186 -2.55 -29.70 14.15
C CYS A 186 -1.75 -29.83 12.85
N LEU A 187 -0.46 -29.53 12.92
CA LEU A 187 0.45 -29.74 11.80
C LEU A 187 0.96 -31.20 11.85
N ASN A 188 1.01 -31.85 10.71
CA ASN A 188 1.71 -33.14 10.61
C ASN A 188 3.18 -32.86 10.30
N ASP A 189 3.99 -32.74 11.34
CA ASP A 189 5.42 -32.40 11.24
C ASP A 189 6.18 -33.38 10.35
N ASN A 190 5.83 -34.66 10.40
CA ASN A 190 6.49 -35.69 9.57
C ASN A 190 6.29 -35.45 8.05
N LEU A 191 5.12 -34.95 7.64
CA LEU A 191 4.88 -34.60 6.23
C LEU A 191 5.59 -33.32 5.84
N TRP A 192 5.73 -32.38 6.78
CA TRP A 192 6.38 -31.11 6.52
C TRP A 192 7.90 -31.23 6.41
N ASP A 193 8.49 -32.12 7.19
CA ASP A 193 9.93 -32.41 7.16
C ASP A 193 10.39 -33.00 5.81
N ASP A 194 9.49 -33.64 5.08
CA ASP A 194 9.75 -34.19 3.74
C ASP A 194 9.61 -33.17 2.61
N VAL A 195 9.11 -31.94 2.90
CA VAL A 195 8.96 -30.88 1.91
C VAL A 195 10.29 -30.21 1.65
N THR A 196 10.86 -30.47 0.48
CA THR A 196 12.07 -29.79 -0.01
C THR A 196 11.70 -28.79 -1.10
N LEU A 197 12.03 -27.50 -0.86
CA LEU A 197 11.96 -26.48 -1.91
C LEU A 197 13.18 -26.64 -2.82
N LYS A 198 12.97 -27.19 -4.00
CA LYS A 198 14.02 -27.29 -5.02
C LYS A 198 14.22 -25.93 -5.65
N ASP A 199 15.48 -25.55 -5.87
CA ASP A 199 15.80 -24.37 -6.68
C ASP A 199 15.44 -24.69 -8.14
N VAL A 200 14.42 -24.02 -8.63
CA VAL A 200 13.82 -24.23 -9.95
C VAL A 200 13.94 -22.97 -10.79
N SER A 201 15.14 -22.46 -10.89
CA SER A 201 15.41 -21.35 -11.79
C SER A 201 14.99 -21.69 -13.22
N GLY A 202 14.07 -20.89 -13.78
CA GLY A 202 13.62 -20.98 -15.17
C GLY A 202 12.36 -21.79 -15.42
N ILE A 203 11.76 -22.44 -14.41
CA ILE A 203 10.45 -23.05 -14.52
C ILE A 203 9.46 -22.24 -13.66
N GLY A 204 8.57 -21.52 -14.29
CA GLY A 204 7.56 -20.74 -13.63
C GLY A 204 6.55 -20.20 -14.61
N THR A 205 5.34 -20.01 -14.14
CA THR A 205 4.27 -19.36 -14.91
C THR A 205 3.63 -18.28 -14.07
N ASP A 206 3.40 -17.11 -14.65
CA ASP A 206 2.67 -15.98 -14.07
C ASP A 206 1.20 -15.98 -14.52
N SER A 207 0.81 -16.94 -15.38
CA SER A 207 -0.51 -16.98 -15.99
C SER A 207 -1.63 -17.54 -15.09
N PHE A 208 -1.31 -18.08 -13.90
CA PHE A 208 -2.32 -18.64 -13.00
C PHE A 208 -3.37 -17.59 -12.59
N PHE A 209 -2.93 -16.46 -12.05
CA PHE A 209 -3.83 -15.40 -11.60
C PHE A 209 -4.45 -14.64 -12.77
N SER A 210 -3.71 -14.36 -13.85
CA SER A 210 -4.27 -13.69 -15.02
C SER A 210 -5.35 -14.53 -15.71
N THR A 211 -5.22 -15.88 -15.71
CA THR A 211 -6.28 -16.78 -16.19
C THR A 211 -7.49 -16.75 -15.25
N TYR A 212 -7.28 -16.74 -13.93
CA TYR A 212 -8.37 -16.59 -12.96
C TYR A 212 -9.16 -15.28 -13.20
N GLU A 213 -8.47 -14.15 -13.22
CA GLU A 213 -9.05 -12.82 -13.41
C GLU A 213 -9.92 -12.74 -14.69
N LYS A 214 -9.49 -13.36 -15.79
CA LYS A 214 -10.26 -13.41 -17.02
C LYS A 214 -11.66 -13.99 -16.85
N TYR A 215 -11.86 -14.90 -15.89
CA TYR A 215 -13.13 -15.57 -15.66
C TYR A 215 -13.94 -15.02 -14.49
N PHE A 216 -13.30 -14.37 -13.54
CA PHE A 216 -13.91 -13.92 -12.30
C PHE A 216 -14.07 -12.39 -12.17
N THR A 217 -13.22 -11.59 -12.79
CA THR A 217 -13.31 -10.11 -12.74
C THR A 217 -14.41 -9.51 -13.62
N THR A 218 -15.08 -10.30 -14.44
CA THR A 218 -16.14 -9.82 -15.36
C THR A 218 -17.49 -9.56 -14.67
N GLY A 219 -17.59 -9.67 -13.33
CA GLY A 219 -18.83 -9.63 -12.57
C GLY A 219 -19.17 -8.34 -11.81
N GLU A 220 -18.26 -7.37 -11.69
CA GLU A 220 -18.52 -6.16 -10.89
C GLU A 220 -19.21 -4.99 -11.63
N ASN A 221 -19.54 -5.15 -12.94
CA ASN A 221 -20.18 -4.09 -13.73
C ASN A 221 -21.65 -4.36 -14.13
N THR A 222 -22.37 -5.22 -13.43
CA THR A 222 -23.79 -5.49 -13.78
C THR A 222 -24.74 -5.50 -12.58
N GLU A 223 -24.59 -4.57 -11.63
CA GLU A 223 -25.68 -4.21 -10.73
C GLU A 223 -25.73 -2.69 -10.55
N THR A 224 -26.07 -2.00 -11.62
CA THR A 224 -26.70 -0.66 -11.53
C THR A 224 -27.67 -0.51 -12.70
N THR A 225 -28.88 -0.97 -12.47
CA THR A 225 -30.12 -0.47 -13.10
C THR A 225 -31.26 -0.60 -12.11
#